data_b7d9486d30fa780645c227c33f7de3b3
#
_entry.id   b7d9486d30fa780645c227c33f7de3b3
#
_cell.length_a   1.000
_cell.length_b   1.000
_cell.length_c   1.000
_cell.angle_alpha   90.00
_cell.angle_beta   90.00
_cell.angle_gamma   90.00
#
_symmetry.space_group_name_H-M   'P 1'
#
loop_
_entity.id
_entity.type
_entity.pdbx_description
1 polymer ?
#
loop_
_entity_poly.entity_id
_entity_poly.type
_entity_poly.pdbx_seq_one_letter_code
_entity_poly.pdbx_strand_id
1 'polypeptide(L)'
;DIHGGLWMTALPTGGQDQTGKNMLEQISRYKQRRAIRQELTYPLSKDELWELISRPGNLNECHPLCLSNEALEWQGDNHSDRLVYLNGRTYVRQFINWNVGEGYDLIIGEVDGPQSYVVWNITELSENTSSLSITVYPYLLDKLNPIISYLPFVLYIKPKLSTYLKSVVKGFAYYAEHNQAVPRNHWGRHSWFS
;
A
#
# COMPACT_ATOMS: atom_id res chain seq x y z
N ASP A 1 49.60 -32.54 24.66
CA ASP A 1 49.01 -31.39 25.41
C ASP A 1 48.93 -30.20 24.50
N ILE A 2 47.79 -29.98 23.85
CA ILE A 2 47.50 -28.73 23.18
C ILE A 2 46.01 -28.46 23.38
N HIS A 3 45.69 -27.53 24.28
CA HIS A 3 44.37 -26.99 24.44
C HIS A 3 44.06 -25.96 23.32
N GLY A 4 43.18 -26.34 22.38
CA GLY A 4 42.57 -25.41 21.43
C GLY A 4 41.32 -24.80 22.01
N GLY A 5 41.40 -23.56 22.51
CA GLY A 5 40.24 -22.78 22.93
C GLY A 5 39.42 -22.31 21.73
N LEU A 6 38.18 -22.77 21.68
CA LEU A 6 37.18 -22.33 20.71
C LEU A 6 36.65 -20.95 21.12
N TRP A 7 37.08 -19.88 20.44
CA TRP A 7 36.50 -18.56 20.60
C TRP A 7 35.21 -18.48 19.80
N MET A 8 34.09 -18.69 20.44
CA MET A 8 32.79 -18.30 19.90
C MET A 8 32.69 -16.76 19.98
N THR A 9 32.94 -16.09 18.88
CA THR A 9 32.57 -14.69 18.73
C THR A 9 31.05 -14.62 18.56
N ALA A 10 30.35 -14.18 19.60
CA ALA A 10 28.95 -13.84 19.51
C ALA A 10 28.82 -12.66 18.52
N LEU A 11 28.03 -12.87 17.46
CA LEU A 11 27.64 -11.81 16.54
C LEU A 11 26.79 -10.78 17.31
N PRO A 12 26.95 -9.47 17.03
CA PRO A 12 26.20 -8.43 17.73
C PRO A 12 24.73 -8.50 17.31
N THR A 13 23.85 -8.93 18.19
CA THR A 13 22.38 -8.95 18.02
C THR A 13 21.71 -7.58 18.12
N GLY A 14 22.49 -6.50 18.22
CA GLY A 14 21.97 -5.14 18.44
C GLY A 14 21.41 -4.42 17.19
N GLY A 15 21.74 -4.86 15.97
CA GLY A 15 21.37 -4.13 14.75
C GLY A 15 19.92 -4.33 14.30
N GLN A 16 19.38 -5.52 14.46
CA GLN A 16 18.00 -5.83 14.03
C GLN A 16 16.93 -5.19 14.95
N ASP A 17 17.18 -5.12 16.24
CA ASP A 17 16.26 -4.50 17.21
C ASP A 17 16.15 -2.98 17.01
N GLN A 18 17.25 -2.32 16.66
CA GLN A 18 17.27 -0.88 16.40
C GLN A 18 16.52 -0.52 15.09
N THR A 19 16.66 -1.34 14.06
CA THR A 19 15.98 -1.12 12.78
C THR A 19 14.46 -1.30 12.92
N GLY A 20 14.03 -2.33 13.66
CA GLY A 20 12.63 -2.57 13.98
C GLY A 20 12.00 -1.43 14.79
N LYS A 21 12.68 -0.93 15.82
CA LYS A 21 12.23 0.23 16.60
C LYS A 21 12.06 1.48 15.75
N ASN A 22 13.03 1.78 14.89
CA ASN A 22 12.97 2.94 13.99
C ASN A 22 11.78 2.85 13.03
N MET A 23 11.49 1.66 12.50
CA MET A 23 10.35 1.42 11.62
C MET A 23 9.01 1.61 12.34
N LEU A 24 8.86 1.07 13.55
CA LEU A 24 7.65 1.23 14.36
C LEU A 24 7.39 2.70 14.73
N GLU A 25 8.43 3.46 15.07
CA GLU A 25 8.33 4.90 15.32
C GLU A 25 7.90 5.65 14.06
N GLN A 26 8.44 5.30 12.91
CA GLN A 26 8.07 5.90 11.63
C GLN A 26 6.61 5.62 11.29
N ILE A 27 6.13 4.39 11.42
CA ILE A 27 4.72 4.01 11.23
C ILE A 27 3.82 4.79 12.19
N SER A 28 4.22 4.91 13.45
CA SER A 28 3.47 5.68 14.45
C SER A 28 3.31 7.15 14.04
N ARG A 29 4.36 7.77 13.50
CA ARG A 29 4.30 9.15 12.96
C ARG A 29 3.37 9.24 11.76
N TYR A 30 3.41 8.28 10.84
CA TYR A 30 2.51 8.26 9.69
C TYR A 30 1.03 8.18 10.13
N LYS A 31 0.71 7.36 11.11
CA LYS A 31 -0.64 7.18 11.65
C LYS A 31 -1.18 8.42 12.39
N GLN A 32 -0.35 9.40 12.70
CA GLN A 32 -0.80 10.70 13.23
C GLN A 32 -1.36 11.63 12.14
N ARG A 33 -1.08 11.34 10.86
CA ARG A 33 -1.63 12.09 9.74
C ARG A 33 -3.13 11.82 9.58
N ARG A 34 -3.83 12.75 8.93
CA ARG A 34 -5.24 12.54 8.58
C ARG A 34 -5.37 11.46 7.54
N ALA A 35 -6.17 10.45 7.84
CA ALA A 35 -6.39 9.32 6.96
C ALA A 35 -7.58 9.53 6.04
N ILE A 36 -7.50 8.90 4.86
CA ILE A 36 -8.62 8.72 3.94
C ILE A 36 -8.79 7.22 3.73
N ARG A 37 -10.01 6.71 3.89
CA ARG A 37 -10.35 5.29 3.74
C ARG A 37 -11.45 5.10 2.72
N GLN A 38 -11.31 4.07 1.91
CA GLN A 38 -12.36 3.51 1.09
C GLN A 38 -12.45 2.01 1.33
N GLU A 39 -13.66 1.49 1.26
CA GLU A 39 -13.96 0.07 1.46
C GLU A 39 -15.00 -0.38 0.43
N LEU A 40 -14.84 -1.61 -0.04
CA LEU A 40 -15.80 -2.24 -0.95
C LEU A 40 -15.92 -3.73 -0.61
N THR A 41 -17.12 -4.25 -0.75
CA THR A 41 -17.42 -5.68 -0.59
C THR A 41 -17.29 -6.40 -1.93
N TYR A 42 -16.71 -7.59 -1.90
CA TYR A 42 -16.46 -8.44 -3.06
C TYR A 42 -17.17 -9.79 -2.88
N PRO A 43 -17.75 -10.38 -3.94
CA PRO A 43 -18.28 -11.73 -3.93
C PRO A 43 -17.13 -12.75 -4.07
N LEU A 44 -16.15 -12.66 -3.18
CA LEU A 44 -14.95 -13.48 -3.11
C LEU A 44 -14.74 -13.91 -1.67
N SER A 45 -14.27 -15.14 -1.47
CA SER A 45 -13.75 -15.57 -0.18
C SER A 45 -12.54 -14.71 0.23
N LYS A 46 -12.17 -14.77 1.48
CA LYS A 46 -11.00 -14.09 2.02
C LYS A 46 -9.71 -14.51 1.27
N ASP A 47 -9.58 -15.80 0.97
CA ASP A 47 -8.40 -16.35 0.28
C ASP A 47 -8.34 -15.92 -1.18
N GLU A 48 -9.45 -15.94 -1.91
CA GLU A 48 -9.51 -15.44 -3.29
C GLU A 48 -9.19 -13.95 -3.37
N LEU A 49 -9.69 -13.15 -2.44
CA LEU A 49 -9.39 -11.73 -2.39
C LEU A 49 -7.91 -11.49 -2.04
N TRP A 50 -7.34 -12.29 -1.13
CA TRP A 50 -5.91 -12.25 -0.83
C TRP A 50 -5.07 -12.57 -2.07
N GLU A 51 -5.35 -13.64 -2.78
CA GLU A 51 -4.65 -13.99 -4.02
C GLU A 51 -4.70 -12.84 -5.04
N LEU A 52 -5.85 -12.19 -5.16
CA LEU A 52 -6.01 -11.07 -6.09
C LEU A 52 -5.13 -9.86 -5.71
N ILE A 53 -5.13 -9.45 -4.43
CA ILE A 53 -4.37 -8.26 -4.00
C ILE A 53 -2.88 -8.52 -3.78
N SER A 54 -2.46 -9.77 -3.58
CA SER A 54 -1.07 -10.10 -3.22
C SER A 54 -0.19 -10.56 -4.40
N ARG A 55 -0.77 -10.81 -5.58
CA ARG A 55 0.04 -11.23 -6.73
C ARG A 55 0.87 -10.07 -7.30
N PRO A 56 2.12 -10.33 -7.77
CA PRO A 56 2.96 -9.30 -8.36
C PRO A 56 2.34 -8.75 -9.65
N GLY A 57 2.47 -7.44 -9.88
CA GLY A 57 1.98 -6.79 -11.10
C GLY A 57 0.46 -6.69 -11.23
N ASN A 58 -0.30 -6.96 -10.17
CA ASN A 58 -1.78 -6.95 -10.19
C ASN A 58 -2.39 -5.62 -10.58
N LEU A 59 -1.69 -4.51 -10.36
CA LEU A 59 -2.19 -3.18 -10.73
C LEU A 59 -2.28 -2.98 -12.24
N ASN A 60 -1.55 -3.75 -13.05
CA ASN A 60 -1.69 -3.70 -14.51
C ASN A 60 -3.11 -4.04 -14.96
N GLU A 61 -3.79 -4.93 -14.24
CA GLU A 61 -5.13 -5.42 -14.57
C GLU A 61 -6.22 -4.78 -13.71
N CYS A 62 -5.90 -4.44 -12.45
CA CYS A 62 -6.90 -4.01 -11.48
C CYS A 62 -6.93 -2.49 -11.23
N HIS A 63 -5.93 -1.73 -11.67
CA HIS A 63 -5.85 -0.30 -11.34
C HIS A 63 -6.12 0.58 -12.56
N PRO A 64 -7.24 1.33 -12.61
CA PRO A 64 -7.67 2.06 -13.81
C PRO A 64 -6.78 3.25 -14.20
N LEU A 65 -5.91 3.69 -13.29
CA LEU A 65 -4.98 4.80 -13.53
C LEU A 65 -3.51 4.32 -13.66
N CYS A 66 -3.29 3.01 -13.70
CA CYS A 66 -1.98 2.40 -13.86
C CYS A 66 -1.59 2.34 -15.35
N LEU A 67 -0.42 2.86 -15.67
CA LEU A 67 0.23 2.64 -16.97
C LEU A 67 1.02 1.33 -16.96
N SER A 68 1.81 1.11 -15.90
CA SER A 68 2.55 -0.12 -15.68
C SER A 68 2.82 -0.34 -14.18
N ASN A 69 2.85 -1.61 -13.79
CA ASN A 69 3.25 -2.06 -12.47
C ASN A 69 4.23 -3.22 -12.60
N GLU A 70 5.42 -3.05 -12.04
CA GLU A 70 6.52 -4.00 -12.15
C GLU A 70 7.04 -4.36 -10.76
N ALA A 71 7.07 -5.65 -10.43
CA ALA A 71 7.71 -6.14 -9.21
C ALA A 71 9.22 -5.89 -9.28
N LEU A 72 9.77 -5.21 -8.27
CA LEU A 72 11.22 -4.99 -8.13
C LEU A 72 11.83 -6.09 -7.26
N GLU A 73 11.19 -6.43 -6.17
CA GLU A 73 11.53 -7.52 -5.28
C GLU A 73 10.24 -8.20 -4.83
N TRP A 74 10.17 -9.53 -4.96
CA TRP A 74 8.97 -10.30 -4.62
C TRP A 74 9.33 -11.68 -4.12
N GLN A 75 10.29 -11.75 -3.17
CA GLN A 75 10.78 -13.01 -2.62
C GLN A 75 10.90 -12.94 -1.10
N GLY A 76 10.54 -14.04 -0.44
CA GLY A 76 10.58 -14.12 1.01
C GLY A 76 9.71 -13.06 1.68
N ASP A 77 10.27 -12.35 2.65
CA ASP A 77 9.56 -11.31 3.40
C ASP A 77 9.68 -9.91 2.76
N ASN A 78 10.46 -9.79 1.68
CA ASN A 78 10.69 -8.51 1.02
C ASN A 78 9.83 -8.39 -0.23
N HIS A 79 8.98 -7.38 -0.24
CA HIS A 79 8.13 -7.06 -1.37
C HIS A 79 8.27 -5.58 -1.71
N SER A 80 8.53 -5.30 -2.98
CA SER A 80 8.50 -3.94 -3.52
C SER A 80 8.17 -3.95 -5.00
N ASP A 81 7.52 -2.90 -5.46
CA ASP A 81 7.21 -2.70 -6.87
C ASP A 81 7.27 -1.23 -7.29
N ARG A 82 7.30 -1.05 -8.58
CA ARG A 82 7.22 0.25 -9.25
C ARG A 82 5.84 0.40 -9.88
N LEU A 83 5.17 1.49 -9.57
CA LEU A 83 3.89 1.90 -10.16
C LEU A 83 4.10 3.15 -10.99
N VAL A 84 3.81 3.06 -12.29
CA VAL A 84 3.77 4.21 -13.20
C VAL A 84 2.31 4.53 -13.48
N TYR A 85 1.90 5.76 -13.21
CA TYR A 85 0.57 6.25 -13.50
C TYR A 85 0.42 6.70 -14.95
N LEU A 86 -0.80 6.88 -15.43
CA LEU A 86 -1.10 7.25 -16.83
C LEU A 86 -0.45 8.56 -17.26
N ASN A 87 -0.24 9.52 -16.33
CA ASN A 87 0.47 10.78 -16.59
C ASN A 87 2.00 10.66 -16.51
N GLY A 88 2.55 9.46 -16.35
CA GLY A 88 3.98 9.18 -16.23
C GLY A 88 4.57 9.35 -14.83
N ARG A 89 3.80 9.80 -13.83
CA ARG A 89 4.27 9.86 -12.45
C ARG A 89 4.62 8.47 -11.97
N THR A 90 5.81 8.32 -11.37
CA THR A 90 6.35 7.04 -10.95
C THR A 90 6.51 7.00 -9.44
N TYR A 91 5.89 6.01 -8.80
CA TYR A 91 6.01 5.73 -7.39
C TYR A 91 6.63 4.34 -7.18
N VAL A 92 7.39 4.20 -6.10
CA VAL A 92 7.82 2.92 -5.56
C VAL A 92 6.93 2.61 -4.36
N ARG A 93 6.40 1.38 -4.34
CA ARG A 93 5.70 0.81 -3.19
C ARG A 93 6.66 -0.14 -2.49
N GLN A 94 6.92 0.10 -1.22
CA GLN A 94 7.69 -0.78 -0.36
C GLN A 94 6.78 -1.35 0.72
N PHE A 95 6.56 -2.64 0.69
CA PHE A 95 5.72 -3.33 1.65
C PHE A 95 6.49 -3.52 2.95
N ILE A 96 5.87 -3.21 4.09
CA ILE A 96 6.50 -3.22 5.41
C ILE A 96 6.02 -4.43 6.20
N ASN A 97 4.71 -4.60 6.32
CA ASN A 97 4.09 -5.73 6.96
C ASN A 97 3.28 -6.51 5.91
N TRP A 98 3.51 -7.80 5.85
CA TRP A 98 2.87 -8.71 4.90
C TRP A 98 2.18 -9.83 5.67
N ASN A 99 0.86 -9.68 5.90
CA ASN A 99 0.06 -10.60 6.69
C ASN A 99 -0.77 -11.47 5.75
N VAL A 100 -0.28 -12.67 5.47
CA VAL A 100 -0.91 -13.61 4.53
C VAL A 100 -2.37 -13.84 4.88
N GLY A 101 -3.25 -13.65 3.90
CA GLY A 101 -4.70 -13.79 4.06
C GLY A 101 -5.39 -12.62 4.76
N GLU A 102 -4.68 -11.65 5.30
CA GLU A 102 -5.29 -10.53 6.05
C GLU A 102 -5.08 -9.18 5.38
N GLY A 103 -3.92 -8.98 4.76
CA GLY A 103 -3.58 -7.73 4.11
C GLY A 103 -2.12 -7.36 4.28
N TYR A 104 -1.80 -6.12 3.96
CA TYR A 104 -0.45 -5.57 4.06
C TYR A 104 -0.48 -4.07 4.29
N ASP A 105 0.62 -3.54 4.78
CA ASP A 105 0.86 -2.11 4.76
C ASP A 105 2.15 -1.79 3.99
N LEU A 106 2.21 -0.58 3.47
CA LEU A 106 3.29 -0.15 2.60
C LEU A 106 3.55 1.36 2.70
N ILE A 107 4.75 1.73 2.31
CA ILE A 107 5.13 3.12 2.03
C ILE A 107 5.12 3.31 0.51
N ILE A 108 4.54 4.41 0.05
CA ILE A 108 4.46 4.77 -1.36
C ILE A 108 4.86 6.22 -1.60
N GLY A 109 5.69 6.45 -2.62
CA GLY A 109 6.11 7.78 -3.03
C GLY A 109 7.13 7.75 -4.15
N GLU A 110 7.58 8.94 -4.54
CA GLU A 110 8.71 9.08 -5.47
C GLU A 110 10.01 8.64 -4.78
N VAL A 111 10.96 8.13 -5.57
CA VAL A 111 12.30 7.81 -5.06
C VAL A 111 12.92 9.08 -4.50
N ASP A 112 13.44 9.02 -3.28
CA ASP A 112 14.00 10.15 -2.54
C ASP A 112 13.03 11.33 -2.29
N GLY A 113 11.73 11.10 -2.48
CA GLY A 113 10.67 12.06 -2.24
C GLY A 113 9.88 11.81 -0.96
N PRO A 114 8.88 12.66 -0.70
CA PRO A 114 7.97 12.45 0.42
C PRO A 114 7.09 11.22 0.19
N GLN A 115 6.78 10.51 1.27
CA GLN A 115 6.09 9.23 1.22
C GLN A 115 4.78 9.25 2.00
N SER A 116 3.78 8.56 1.47
CA SER A 116 2.54 8.24 2.13
C SER A 116 2.59 6.81 2.70
N TYR A 117 1.86 6.58 3.78
CA TYR A 117 1.67 5.26 4.35
C TYR A 117 0.29 4.74 4.00
N VAL A 118 0.20 3.49 3.61
CA VAL A 118 -1.04 2.88 3.12
C VAL A 118 -1.25 1.53 3.77
N VAL A 119 -2.47 1.26 4.22
CA VAL A 119 -2.88 -0.02 4.81
C VAL A 119 -3.99 -0.64 3.95
N TRP A 120 -3.77 -1.86 3.52
CA TRP A 120 -4.75 -2.71 2.84
C TRP A 120 -5.19 -3.81 3.81
N ASN A 121 -6.47 -3.93 4.06
CA ASN A 121 -6.98 -4.91 5.00
C ASN A 121 -8.20 -5.64 4.43
N ILE A 122 -8.20 -6.97 4.56
CA ILE A 122 -9.31 -7.84 4.19
C ILE A 122 -10.11 -8.18 5.45
N THR A 123 -11.42 -8.11 5.34
CA THR A 123 -12.35 -8.57 6.38
C THR A 123 -13.27 -9.63 5.78
N GLU A 124 -13.26 -10.82 6.34
CA GLU A 124 -14.22 -11.87 5.99
C GLU A 124 -15.62 -11.49 6.49
N LEU A 125 -16.60 -11.52 5.60
CA LEU A 125 -18.01 -11.26 5.92
C LEU A 125 -18.83 -12.54 5.94
N SER A 126 -18.49 -13.48 5.05
CA SER A 126 -19.03 -14.83 4.98
C SER A 126 -18.04 -15.73 4.21
N GLU A 127 -18.32 -17.01 4.09
CA GLU A 127 -17.51 -17.98 3.36
C GLU A 127 -17.14 -17.53 1.93
N ASN A 128 -18.06 -16.86 1.23
CA ASN A 128 -17.88 -16.44 -0.17
C ASN A 128 -17.96 -14.92 -0.35
N THR A 129 -17.79 -14.15 0.72
CA THR A 129 -17.90 -12.69 0.67
C THR A 129 -16.90 -12.06 1.63
N SER A 130 -16.11 -11.15 1.13
CA SER A 130 -15.16 -10.38 1.92
C SER A 130 -15.15 -8.91 1.53
N SER A 131 -14.62 -8.06 2.38
CA SER A 131 -14.40 -6.64 2.07
C SER A 131 -12.91 -6.32 2.06
N LEU A 132 -12.53 -5.40 1.17
CA LEU A 132 -11.23 -4.78 1.12
C LEU A 132 -11.35 -3.32 1.53
N SER A 133 -10.58 -2.93 2.52
CA SER A 133 -10.41 -1.52 2.86
C SER A 133 -8.99 -1.06 2.55
N ILE A 134 -8.87 0.15 1.98
CA ILE A 134 -7.61 0.84 1.73
C ILE A 134 -7.63 2.14 2.51
N THR A 135 -6.67 2.30 3.42
CA THR A 135 -6.50 3.51 4.23
C THR A 135 -5.18 4.16 3.85
N VAL A 136 -5.23 5.42 3.44
CA VAL A 136 -4.04 6.23 3.09
C VAL A 136 -3.84 7.31 4.12
N TYR A 137 -2.61 7.44 4.60
CA TYR A 137 -2.09 8.52 5.42
C TYR A 137 -1.16 9.38 4.54
N PRO A 138 -1.70 10.37 3.81
CA PRO A 138 -0.93 11.09 2.79
C PRO A 138 0.14 12.00 3.41
N TYR A 139 1.24 12.20 2.68
CA TYR A 139 2.28 13.15 3.07
C TYR A 139 1.86 14.62 2.88
N LEU A 140 0.80 14.85 2.09
CA LEU A 140 0.32 16.19 1.78
C LEU A 140 -0.15 16.93 3.03
N LEU A 141 0.39 18.13 3.22
CA LEU A 141 0.08 19.01 4.36
C LEU A 141 0.52 18.49 5.74
N ASP A 142 1.29 17.40 5.82
CA ASP A 142 1.70 16.79 7.09
C ASP A 142 2.67 17.67 7.91
N LYS A 143 3.42 18.56 7.24
CA LYS A 143 4.35 19.50 7.87
C LYS A 143 3.70 20.82 8.32
N LEU A 144 2.42 21.04 7.97
CA LEU A 144 1.69 22.25 8.35
C LEU A 144 1.01 22.06 9.70
N ASN A 145 0.82 23.19 10.40
CA ASN A 145 0.03 23.20 11.62
C ASN A 145 -1.35 22.54 11.38
N PRO A 146 -1.81 21.62 12.25
CA PRO A 146 -3.05 20.87 12.07
C PRO A 146 -4.30 21.75 11.89
N ILE A 147 -4.34 22.92 12.54
CA ILE A 147 -5.46 23.86 12.43
C ILE A 147 -5.46 24.52 11.05
N ILE A 148 -4.30 24.97 10.57
CA ILE A 148 -4.15 25.63 9.28
C ILE A 148 -4.39 24.65 8.12
N SER A 149 -3.91 23.43 8.25
CA SER A 149 -4.04 22.39 7.21
C SER A 149 -5.42 21.74 7.13
N TYR A 150 -6.29 21.95 8.13
CA TYR A 150 -7.59 21.28 8.19
C TYR A 150 -8.48 21.59 7.00
N LEU A 151 -8.69 22.87 6.72
CA LEU A 151 -9.60 23.31 5.66
C LEU A 151 -9.10 22.92 4.26
N PRO A 152 -7.83 23.16 3.88
CA PRO A 152 -7.27 22.64 2.62
C PRO A 152 -7.35 21.12 2.50
N PHE A 153 -7.15 20.39 3.59
CA PHE A 153 -7.27 18.95 3.58
C PHE A 153 -8.69 18.50 3.27
N VAL A 154 -9.69 19.02 3.97
CA VAL A 154 -11.09 18.62 3.83
C VAL A 154 -11.66 19.04 2.46
N LEU A 155 -11.32 20.24 1.98
CA LEU A 155 -11.90 20.77 0.75
C LEU A 155 -11.19 20.29 -0.52
N TYR A 156 -9.91 19.95 -0.44
CA TYR A 156 -9.10 19.63 -1.63
C TYR A 156 -8.49 18.24 -1.59
N ILE A 157 -7.72 17.89 -0.54
CA ILE A 157 -6.99 16.62 -0.50
C ILE A 157 -7.95 15.43 -0.34
N LYS A 158 -8.85 15.50 0.63
CA LYS A 158 -9.79 14.42 0.94
C LYS A 158 -10.69 14.04 -0.25
N PRO A 159 -11.36 14.98 -0.97
CA PRO A 159 -12.15 14.61 -2.14
C PRO A 159 -11.34 13.96 -3.25
N LYS A 160 -10.15 14.49 -3.54
CA LYS A 160 -9.26 13.96 -4.58
C LYS A 160 -8.81 12.53 -4.27
N LEU A 161 -8.27 12.29 -3.07
CA LEU A 161 -7.84 10.95 -2.67
C LEU A 161 -9.01 9.99 -2.48
N SER A 162 -10.17 10.44 -2.01
CA SER A 162 -11.35 9.59 -1.92
C SER A 162 -11.80 9.10 -3.30
N THR A 163 -11.83 9.97 -4.30
CA THR A 163 -12.15 9.60 -5.68
C THR A 163 -11.12 8.63 -6.25
N TYR A 164 -9.83 8.88 -6.00
CA TYR A 164 -8.75 7.99 -6.40
C TYR A 164 -8.91 6.60 -5.79
N LEU A 165 -9.03 6.48 -4.46
CA LEU A 165 -9.16 5.20 -3.77
C LEU A 165 -10.42 4.46 -4.16
N LYS A 166 -11.53 5.18 -4.37
CA LYS A 166 -12.78 4.59 -4.86
C LYS A 166 -12.61 3.95 -6.23
N SER A 167 -11.85 4.56 -7.12
CA SER A 167 -11.56 3.96 -8.43
C SER A 167 -10.63 2.75 -8.31
N VAL A 168 -9.71 2.73 -7.36
CA VAL A 168 -8.83 1.57 -7.11
C VAL A 168 -9.63 0.36 -6.61
N VAL A 169 -10.42 0.51 -5.54
CA VAL A 169 -11.22 -0.63 -5.02
C VAL A 169 -12.24 -1.14 -6.04
N LYS A 170 -12.84 -0.25 -6.85
CA LYS A 170 -13.71 -0.63 -7.96
C LYS A 170 -12.97 -1.35 -9.08
N GLY A 171 -11.70 -1.01 -9.33
CA GLY A 171 -10.88 -1.67 -10.34
C GLY A 171 -10.64 -3.14 -10.01
N PHE A 172 -10.35 -3.46 -8.76
CA PHE A 172 -10.26 -4.84 -8.29
C PHE A 172 -11.60 -5.57 -8.40
N ALA A 173 -12.72 -4.91 -8.07
CA ALA A 173 -14.05 -5.49 -8.24
C ALA A 173 -14.38 -5.77 -9.70
N TYR A 174 -14.05 -4.85 -10.60
CA TYR A 174 -14.24 -5.05 -12.03
C TYR A 174 -13.50 -6.30 -12.54
N TYR A 175 -12.22 -6.43 -12.16
CA TYR A 175 -11.43 -7.61 -12.53
C TYR A 175 -12.03 -8.90 -11.94
N ALA A 176 -12.43 -8.89 -10.68
CA ALA A 176 -13.03 -10.04 -10.01
C ALA A 176 -14.34 -10.50 -10.70
N GLU A 177 -15.13 -9.55 -11.19
CA GLU A 177 -16.41 -9.83 -11.85
C GLU A 177 -16.25 -10.27 -13.31
N HIS A 178 -15.35 -9.64 -14.06
CA HIS A 178 -15.24 -9.82 -15.51
C HIS A 178 -14.06 -10.69 -15.95
N ASN A 179 -13.09 -10.95 -15.04
CA ASN A 179 -11.80 -11.60 -15.37
C ASN A 179 -11.08 -10.93 -16.55
N GLN A 180 -11.20 -9.62 -16.63
CA GLN A 180 -10.61 -8.76 -17.66
C GLN A 180 -10.00 -7.54 -17.01
N ALA A 181 -8.92 -7.03 -17.60
CA ALA A 181 -8.28 -5.81 -17.12
C ALA A 181 -9.27 -4.64 -17.16
N VAL A 182 -9.30 -3.85 -16.06
CA VAL A 182 -10.12 -2.65 -16.00
C VAL A 182 -9.64 -1.64 -17.06
N PRO A 183 -10.54 -1.08 -17.88
CA PRO A 183 -10.14 -0.06 -18.87
C PRO A 183 -9.51 1.16 -18.18
N ARG A 184 -8.52 1.75 -18.83
CA ARG A 184 -7.88 2.97 -18.34
C ARG A 184 -8.88 4.11 -18.24
N ASN A 185 -8.81 4.87 -17.14
CA ASN A 185 -9.75 5.97 -16.86
C ASN A 185 -11.23 5.53 -16.85
N HIS A 186 -11.54 4.27 -16.51
CA HIS A 186 -12.88 3.69 -16.62
C HIS A 186 -13.96 4.53 -15.89
N TRP A 187 -13.62 5.11 -14.74
CA TRP A 187 -14.52 6.02 -14.00
C TRP A 187 -14.13 7.50 -14.14
N GLY A 188 -13.47 7.85 -15.23
CA GLY A 188 -13.01 9.19 -15.51
C GLY A 188 -11.54 9.45 -15.20
N ARG A 189 -11.05 10.57 -15.72
CA ARG A 189 -9.67 11.01 -15.50
C ARG A 189 -9.48 11.56 -14.09
N HIS A 190 -8.30 11.35 -13.54
CA HIS A 190 -7.91 11.91 -12.25
C HIS A 190 -6.79 12.94 -12.44
N SER A 191 -7.00 14.17 -11.93
CA SER A 191 -6.10 15.29 -12.15
C SER A 191 -4.66 15.09 -11.67
N TRP A 192 -4.41 14.11 -10.77
CA TRP A 192 -3.07 13.82 -10.27
C TRP A 192 -2.41 12.62 -10.93
N PHE A 193 -3.16 11.73 -11.58
CA PHE A 193 -2.69 10.42 -12.01
C PHE A 193 -3.07 10.02 -13.45
N SER A 194 -3.82 10.88 -14.19
CA SER A 194 -4.20 10.60 -15.57
C SER A 194 -3.53 11.53 -16.56
#